data_8ff311d25a62061383ca7e42dbbed15d
#
_entry.id   8ff311d25a62061383ca7e42dbbed15d
#
_cell.length_a   1.000
_cell.length_b   1.000
_cell.length_c   1.000
_cell.angle_alpha   90.00
_cell.angle_beta   90.00
_cell.angle_gamma   90.00
#
_symmetry.space_group_name_H-M   'P 1'
#
loop_
_entity.id
_entity.type
_entity.pdbx_description
1 polymer ?
#
loop_
_entity_poly.entity_id
_entity_poly.type
_entity_poly.pdbx_seq_one_letter_code
_entity_poly.pdbx_strand_id
1 'polypeptide(L)'
;MTGGREYDLAATYAIRLHGALDPSWSDWFDGFSITQQDGETLLEGQVPDQAALHGMLAKINDLGLTIISVERIGVPGLERN
;
A
#
# COMPACT_ATOMS: atom_id res chain seq x y z
N MET A 1 -13.07 -0.41 23.67
CA MET A 1 -13.26 -0.72 23.07
C MET A 1 -13.01 -0.22 21.95
N THR A 2 -12.92 0.48 21.73
CA THR A 2 -12.76 0.97 20.52
C THR A 2 -11.39 1.12 20.08
N GLY A 3 -10.41 1.01 20.89
CA GLY A 3 -9.05 1.18 20.48
C GLY A 3 -8.64 0.30 19.34
N GLY A 4 -9.11 -0.89 19.32
CA GLY A 4 -8.75 -1.81 18.27
C GLY A 4 -9.37 -1.49 16.93
N ARG A 5 -10.42 -0.67 16.93
CA ARG A 5 -11.05 -0.45 15.73
C ARG A 5 -10.26 0.35 14.79
N GLU A 6 -9.36 1.17 15.24
CA GLU A 6 -8.59 1.98 14.34
C GLU A 6 -7.76 1.17 13.39
N TYR A 7 -7.36 -0.03 13.80
CA TYR A 7 -6.54 -0.85 12.95
C TYR A 7 -7.34 -1.58 11.89
N ASP A 8 -8.65 -1.59 12.06
CA ASP A 8 -9.50 -2.25 11.10
C ASP A 8 -10.12 -1.30 10.11
N LEU A 9 -9.87 -0.02 10.25
CA LEU A 9 -10.43 0.94 9.32
C LEU A 9 -9.68 0.93 8.01
N ALA A 10 -10.39 1.13 6.93
CA ALA A 10 -9.75 1.28 5.64
C ALA A 10 -8.82 2.49 5.68
N ALA A 11 -7.69 2.37 5.08
CA ALA A 11 -6.72 3.45 5.06
C ALA A 11 -5.99 3.48 3.73
N THR A 12 -5.50 4.64 3.36
CA THR A 12 -4.68 4.78 2.17
C THR A 12 -3.23 4.62 2.56
N TYR A 13 -2.54 3.77 1.84
CA TYR A 13 -1.13 3.52 2.10
C TYR A 13 -0.31 3.87 0.88
N ALA A 14 0.91 4.32 1.14
CA ALA A 14 1.91 4.54 0.11
C ALA A 14 3.07 3.59 0.40
N ILE A 15 3.39 2.75 -0.55
CA ILE A 15 4.46 1.77 -0.40
C ILE A 15 5.52 2.10 -1.43
N ARG A 16 6.71 2.40 -0.98
CA ARG A 16 7.81 2.71 -1.87
C ARG A 16 8.71 1.51 -2.02
N LEU A 17 9.00 1.15 -3.26
CA LEU A 17 9.80 -0.02 -3.59
C LEU A 17 11.03 0.39 -4.36
N HIS A 18 12.10 -0.36 -4.17
CA HIS A 18 13.30 -0.18 -4.98
C HIS A 18 13.12 -0.98 -6.26
N GLY A 19 13.34 -0.38 -7.40
CA GLY A 19 13.18 -1.03 -8.67
C GLY A 19 11.93 -0.57 -9.39
N ALA A 20 11.77 -1.00 -10.61
CA ALA A 20 10.66 -0.58 -11.44
C ALA A 20 9.64 -1.70 -11.57
N LEU A 21 8.39 -1.38 -11.33
CA LEU A 21 7.30 -2.33 -11.50
C LEU A 21 6.37 -1.77 -12.58
N ASP A 22 6.10 -2.58 -13.58
CA ASP A 22 5.27 -2.15 -14.68
C ASP A 22 3.87 -1.82 -14.19
N PRO A 23 3.29 -0.69 -14.60
CA PRO A 23 1.93 -0.33 -14.20
C PRO A 23 0.88 -1.38 -14.54
N SER A 24 1.16 -2.28 -15.49
CA SER A 24 0.22 -3.34 -15.81
C SER A 24 -0.03 -4.30 -14.64
N TRP A 25 0.80 -4.24 -13.61
CA TRP A 25 0.59 -5.06 -12.43
C TRP A 25 -0.50 -4.53 -11.50
N SER A 26 -1.10 -3.39 -11.85
CA SER A 26 -2.09 -2.78 -10.95
C SER A 26 -3.25 -3.70 -10.62
N ASP A 27 -3.68 -4.53 -11.57
CA ASP A 27 -4.75 -5.47 -11.30
C ASP A 27 -4.36 -6.48 -10.23
N TRP A 28 -3.10 -6.86 -10.21
CA TRP A 28 -2.61 -7.83 -9.26
C TRP A 28 -2.53 -7.24 -7.85
N PHE A 29 -2.44 -5.91 -7.78
CA PHE A 29 -2.38 -5.20 -6.52
C PHE A 29 -3.69 -4.51 -6.20
N ASP A 30 -4.79 -5.09 -6.64
CA ASP A 30 -6.13 -4.64 -6.26
C ASP A 30 -6.39 -3.17 -6.56
N GLY A 31 -5.95 -2.76 -7.71
CA GLY A 31 -6.26 -1.40 -8.14
C GLY A 31 -5.38 -0.31 -7.56
N PHE A 32 -4.29 -0.69 -6.91
CA PHE A 32 -3.35 0.32 -6.45
C PHE A 32 -2.78 1.06 -7.65
N SER A 33 -2.54 2.33 -7.48
CA SER A 33 -1.84 3.10 -8.51
C SER A 33 -0.37 2.78 -8.46
N ILE A 34 0.24 2.59 -9.61
CA ILE A 34 1.67 2.28 -9.72
C ILE A 34 2.34 3.42 -10.45
N THR A 35 3.28 4.07 -9.81
CA THR A 35 4.03 5.17 -10.41
C THR A 35 5.51 4.84 -10.35
N GLN A 36 6.20 4.99 -11.44
CA GLN A 36 7.65 4.76 -11.48
C GLN A 36 8.38 6.08 -11.51
N GLN A 37 9.42 6.18 -10.72
CA GLN A 37 10.17 7.40 -10.63
C GLN A 37 11.59 7.15 -10.16
N ASP A 38 12.56 7.51 -10.95
CA ASP A 38 13.98 7.42 -10.57
C ASP A 38 14.41 6.05 -10.06
N GLY A 39 13.95 5.00 -10.71
CA GLY A 39 14.35 3.65 -10.33
C GLY A 39 13.57 3.11 -9.14
N GLU A 40 12.58 3.84 -8.71
CA GLU A 40 11.71 3.40 -7.60
C GLU A 40 10.29 3.30 -8.08
N THR A 41 9.50 2.52 -7.38
CA THR A 41 8.08 2.39 -7.65
C THR A 41 7.29 2.83 -6.44
N LEU A 42 6.26 3.61 -6.66
CA LEU A 42 5.37 4.03 -5.60
C LEU A 42 4.01 3.39 -5.83
N LEU A 43 3.54 2.63 -4.85
CA LEU A 43 2.22 2.04 -4.88
C LEU A 43 1.34 2.80 -3.91
N GLU A 44 0.21 3.28 -4.39
CA GLU A 44 -0.73 4.00 -3.53
C GLU A 44 -2.11 3.45 -3.70
N GLY A 45 -2.82 3.24 -2.62
CA GLY A 45 -4.18 2.76 -2.69
C GLY A 45 -4.76 2.51 -1.33
N GLN A 46 -6.05 2.22 -1.32
CA GLN A 46 -6.76 1.93 -0.10
C GLN A 46 -6.69 0.48 0.26
N VAL A 47 -6.50 0.22 1.54
CA VAL A 47 -6.44 -1.12 2.09
C VAL A 47 -7.55 -1.25 3.11
N PRO A 48 -8.43 -2.21 2.99
CA PRO A 48 -9.59 -2.30 3.89
C PRO A 48 -9.25 -2.66 5.33
N ASP A 49 -8.18 -3.39 5.54
CA ASP A 49 -7.78 -3.76 6.91
C ASP A 49 -6.33 -4.19 6.93
N GLN A 50 -5.85 -4.52 8.10
CA GLN A 50 -4.45 -4.92 8.28
C GLN A 50 -4.11 -6.22 7.56
N ALA A 51 -5.05 -7.14 7.51
CA ALA A 51 -4.80 -8.41 6.85
C ALA A 51 -4.54 -8.20 5.36
N ALA A 52 -5.31 -7.29 4.75
CA ALA A 52 -5.11 -6.96 3.34
C ALA A 52 -3.76 -6.31 3.11
N LEU A 53 -3.32 -5.47 4.04
CA LEU A 53 -2.01 -4.84 3.94
C LEU A 53 -0.91 -5.89 3.99
N HIS A 54 -1.01 -6.82 4.94
CA HIS A 54 -0.01 -7.87 5.06
C HIS A 54 0.02 -8.75 3.81
N GLY A 55 -1.15 -9.01 3.22
CA GLY A 55 -1.22 -9.76 1.98
C GLY A 55 -0.53 -9.04 0.84
N MET A 56 -0.72 -7.73 0.78
CA MET A 56 -0.07 -6.91 -0.23
C MET A 56 1.45 -6.96 -0.08
N LEU A 57 1.93 -6.82 1.16
CA LEU A 57 3.38 -6.85 1.41
C LEU A 57 3.96 -8.21 1.07
N ALA A 58 3.21 -9.29 1.31
CA ALA A 58 3.65 -10.62 0.96
C ALA A 58 3.78 -10.79 -0.55
N LYS A 59 2.85 -10.23 -1.31
CA LYS A 59 2.92 -10.27 -2.77
C LYS A 59 4.17 -9.56 -3.27
N ILE A 60 4.48 -8.42 -2.67
CA ILE A 60 5.65 -7.65 -3.05
C ILE A 60 6.91 -8.46 -2.78
N ASN A 61 6.94 -9.09 -1.63
CA ASN A 61 8.08 -9.91 -1.26
C ASN A 61 8.24 -11.09 -2.21
N ASP A 62 7.15 -11.70 -2.62
CA ASP A 62 7.18 -12.83 -3.54
C ASP A 62 7.71 -12.43 -4.91
N LEU A 63 7.55 -11.20 -5.29
CA LEU A 63 8.08 -10.70 -6.55
C LEU A 63 9.56 -10.36 -6.46
N GLY A 64 10.14 -10.46 -5.28
CA GLY A 64 11.55 -10.14 -5.10
C GLY A 64 11.85 -8.66 -5.05
N LEU A 65 10.85 -7.85 -4.80
CA LEU A 65 11.05 -6.41 -4.72
C LEU A 65 11.44 -6.00 -3.31
N THR A 66 12.26 -5.00 -3.21
CA THR A 66 12.70 -4.49 -1.91
C THR A 66 11.80 -3.34 -1.48
N ILE A 67 11.22 -3.47 -0.31
CA ILE A 67 10.36 -2.42 0.24
C ILE A 67 11.24 -1.37 0.92
N ILE A 68 11.11 -0.13 0.50
CA ILE A 68 11.85 0.97 1.09
C ILE A 68 11.05 1.56 2.25
N SER A 69 9.77 1.77 2.06
CA SER A 69 8.95 2.35 3.11
C SER A 69 7.48 1.98 2.92
N VAL A 70 6.75 1.97 4.02
CA VAL A 70 5.31 1.76 4.01
C VAL A 70 4.73 2.84 4.91
N GLU A 71 3.86 3.66 4.35
CA GLU A 71 3.30 4.79 5.08
C GLU A 71 1.80 4.81 4.97
N ARG A 72 1.13 5.02 6.09
CA ARG A 72 -0.29 5.26 6.05
C ARG A 72 -0.47 6.75 5.85
N ILE A 73 -1.09 7.14 4.74
CA ILE A 73 -1.22 8.53 4.39
C ILE A 73 -2.61 9.09 4.60
N GLY A 74 -3.56 8.27 4.95
CA GLY A 74 -4.88 8.79 5.28
C GLY A 74 -5.81 7.71 5.74
N VAL A 75 -6.77 8.08 6.56
CA VAL A 75 -7.84 7.22 7.00
C VAL A 75 -9.12 7.96 6.67
N PRO A 76 -9.97 7.42 5.80
CA PRO A 76 -11.17 8.13 5.41
C PRO A 76 -11.98 8.57 6.63
N GLY A 77 -12.35 9.80 6.65
CA GLY A 77 -13.13 10.35 7.75
C GLY A 77 -12.32 10.82 8.93
N LEU A 78 -11.06 10.51 8.99
CA LEU A 78 -10.21 10.94 10.09
C LEU A 78 -9.14 11.91 9.67
N GLU A 79 -8.89 11.99 8.41
CA GLU A 79 -7.82 12.84 7.94
C GLU A 79 -8.19 14.27 7.81
N ARG A 80 -9.39 14.64 8.18
CA ARG A 80 -9.78 15.85 8.02
C ARG A 80 -9.31 16.64 8.99
N ASN A 81 -9.00 17.35 9.28
CA ASN A 81 -8.54 18.00 10.23
C ASN A 81 -7.84 18.67 10.19
#